data_14c2680c1f90e1d9a2ecef40272977c4
#
_entry.id   14c2680c1f90e1d9a2ecef40272977c4
#
_cell.length_a   1.000
_cell.length_b   1.000
_cell.length_c   1.000
_cell.angle_alpha   90.00
_cell.angle_beta   90.00
_cell.angle_gamma   90.00
#
_symmetry.space_group_name_H-M   'P 1'
#
loop_
_entity.id
_entity.type
_entity.pdbx_description
1 polymer ?
#
loop_
_entity_poly.entity_id
_entity_poly.type
_entity_poly.pdbx_seq_one_letter_code
_entity_poly.pdbx_strand_id
1 'polypeptide(L)'
;MERGPVFTQLRLHYSLAGTVKADVLLKLYEAIPRIDFTLELGKTISDEVESVFLSLDLNRLGNETVLRKGAREAFRPGIDQLPGTCMEFYMSDDGAARLSPEGSVLIAARDVPMFYTGEMQHHPIRLCDGAAENNARPLYSWVMNNNWETNFKMDLSGFCQYDYSLWLTNISDPEQAMDELHEQLFDPYVLIVR
;
A
#
# COMPACT_ATOMS: atom_id res chain seq x y z
N MET A 1 5.06 -23.17 7.36
CA MET A 1 5.21 -22.26 8.51
C MET A 1 6.54 -22.63 9.19
N GLU A 2 7.37 -21.65 9.40
CA GLU A 2 8.66 -21.80 10.06
C GLU A 2 8.71 -20.86 11.26
N ARG A 3 9.19 -21.32 12.40
CA ARG A 3 9.29 -20.54 13.64
C ARG A 3 10.75 -20.35 14.04
N GLY A 4 11.17 -19.11 14.15
CA GLY A 4 12.48 -18.70 14.66
C GLY A 4 12.39 -17.94 15.98
N PRO A 5 13.52 -17.60 16.61
CA PRO A 5 13.55 -16.85 17.85
C PRO A 5 13.20 -15.37 17.71
N VAL A 6 13.19 -14.82 16.48
CA VAL A 6 12.95 -13.40 16.20
C VAL A 6 11.60 -13.20 15.53
N PHE A 7 11.25 -14.07 14.59
CA PHE A 7 9.97 -14.02 13.88
C PHE A 7 9.46 -15.41 13.52
N THR A 8 8.16 -15.50 13.30
CA THR A 8 7.51 -16.63 12.65
C THR A 8 7.23 -16.28 11.20
N GLN A 9 7.60 -17.17 10.27
CA GLN A 9 7.34 -16.99 8.84
C GLN A 9 6.21 -17.90 8.36
N LEU A 10 5.32 -17.33 7.54
CA LEU A 10 4.22 -18.04 6.90
C LEU A 10 4.24 -17.72 5.41
N ARG A 11 4.11 -18.76 4.56
CA ARG A 11 3.90 -18.59 3.11
C ARG A 11 2.47 -18.95 2.77
N LEU A 12 1.79 -18.04 2.11
CA LEU A 12 0.44 -18.21 1.56
C LEU A 12 0.54 -18.34 0.05
N HIS A 13 -0.11 -19.35 -0.51
CA HIS A 13 -0.19 -19.56 -1.95
C HIS A 13 -1.59 -19.18 -2.44
N TYR A 14 -1.63 -18.38 -3.49
CA TYR A 14 -2.87 -17.99 -4.15
C TYR A 14 -2.89 -18.52 -5.60
N SER A 15 -4.07 -18.86 -6.06
CA SER A 15 -4.34 -19.08 -7.48
C SER A 15 -4.95 -17.80 -8.04
N LEU A 16 -4.21 -17.12 -8.90
CA LEU A 16 -4.64 -15.87 -9.52
C LEU A 16 -4.56 -16.03 -11.05
N ALA A 17 -5.64 -15.69 -11.75
CA ALA A 17 -5.67 -15.73 -13.21
C ALA A 17 -4.52 -14.87 -13.80
N GLY A 18 -3.92 -15.35 -14.89
CA GLY A 18 -2.81 -14.65 -15.53
C GLY A 18 -1.49 -14.71 -14.77
N THR A 19 -1.35 -15.63 -13.80
CA THR A 19 -0.10 -15.83 -13.07
C THR A 19 0.31 -17.30 -13.03
N VAL A 20 1.62 -17.56 -13.00
CA VAL A 20 2.22 -18.87 -12.69
C VAL A 20 2.62 -18.96 -11.23
N LYS A 21 2.66 -17.84 -10.54
CA LYS A 21 2.96 -17.75 -9.11
C LYS A 21 2.26 -16.53 -8.53
N ALA A 22 1.63 -16.71 -7.39
CA ALA A 22 1.10 -15.63 -6.56
C ALA A 22 1.23 -16.04 -5.09
N ASP A 23 2.31 -15.61 -4.46
CA ASP A 23 2.64 -15.97 -3.08
C ASP A 23 2.72 -14.73 -2.21
N VAL A 24 2.33 -14.86 -0.96
CA VAL A 24 2.60 -13.86 0.07
C VAL A 24 3.41 -14.51 1.20
N LEU A 25 4.60 -13.97 1.45
CA LEU A 25 5.40 -14.30 2.61
C LEU A 25 5.08 -13.31 3.72
N LEU A 26 4.67 -13.83 4.88
CA LEU A 26 4.45 -13.04 6.08
C LEU A 26 5.56 -13.33 7.10
N LYS A 27 6.08 -12.28 7.74
CA LYS A 27 6.96 -12.37 8.91
C LYS A 27 6.29 -11.65 10.08
N LEU A 28 5.96 -12.39 11.12
CA LEU A 28 5.38 -11.87 12.35
C LEU A 28 6.48 -11.85 13.41
N TYR A 29 6.81 -10.67 13.90
CA TYR A 29 7.87 -10.49 14.89
C TYR A 29 7.37 -10.74 16.30
N GLU A 30 8.22 -11.35 17.15
CA GLU A 30 7.86 -11.71 18.53
C GLU A 30 7.95 -10.50 19.48
N ALA A 31 8.89 -9.57 19.23
CA ALA A 31 9.23 -8.50 20.18
C ALA A 31 8.76 -7.10 19.77
N ILE A 32 8.29 -6.93 18.54
CA ILE A 32 7.86 -5.62 18.01
C ILE A 32 6.50 -5.75 17.31
N PRO A 33 5.65 -4.71 17.34
CA PRO A 33 4.33 -4.72 16.73
C PRO A 33 4.41 -4.50 15.21
N ARG A 34 5.18 -5.36 14.53
CA ARG A 34 5.47 -5.28 13.09
C ARG A 34 5.16 -6.59 12.38
N ILE A 35 4.61 -6.48 11.20
CA ILE A 35 4.42 -7.56 10.25
C ILE A 35 5.04 -7.13 8.93
N ASP A 36 6.04 -7.86 8.45
CA ASP A 36 6.51 -7.69 7.08
C ASP A 36 5.80 -8.70 6.17
N PHE A 37 5.51 -8.28 4.96
CA PHE A 37 5.06 -9.22 3.94
C PHE A 37 5.62 -8.87 2.58
N THR A 38 5.91 -9.92 1.83
CA THR A 38 6.43 -9.86 0.48
C THR A 38 5.42 -10.50 -0.45
N LEU A 39 4.96 -9.75 -1.44
CA LEU A 39 4.15 -10.27 -2.54
C LEU A 39 5.08 -10.71 -3.67
N GLU A 40 5.07 -12.01 -4.01
CA GLU A 40 5.82 -12.58 -5.12
C GLU A 40 4.84 -12.94 -6.24
N LEU A 41 5.00 -12.30 -7.41
CA LEU A 41 4.17 -12.55 -8.59
C LEU A 41 5.01 -13.08 -9.75
N GLY A 42 4.59 -14.19 -10.34
CA GLY A 42 5.02 -14.66 -11.65
C GLY A 42 3.92 -14.41 -12.66
N LYS A 43 3.95 -13.29 -13.35
CA LYS A 43 2.93 -12.85 -14.30
C LYS A 43 3.15 -13.49 -15.67
N THR A 44 2.09 -14.02 -16.29
CA THR A 44 2.12 -14.47 -17.69
C THR A 44 1.93 -13.28 -18.62
N ILE A 45 2.38 -13.43 -19.87
CA ILE A 45 2.12 -12.43 -20.92
C ILE A 45 0.62 -12.33 -21.19
N SER A 46 0.12 -11.12 -21.33
CA SER A 46 -1.28 -10.86 -21.66
C SER A 46 -1.41 -9.55 -22.42
N ASP A 47 -2.21 -9.55 -23.50
CA ASP A 47 -2.61 -8.37 -24.25
C ASP A 47 -3.96 -7.82 -23.75
N GLU A 48 -4.61 -8.50 -22.81
CA GLU A 48 -5.83 -8.02 -22.17
C GLU A 48 -5.55 -6.90 -21.18
N VAL A 49 -6.45 -5.93 -21.11
CA VAL A 49 -6.36 -4.84 -20.13
C VAL A 49 -6.60 -5.38 -18.74
N GLU A 50 -5.60 -5.28 -17.89
CA GLU A 50 -5.68 -5.79 -16.53
C GLU A 50 -4.89 -4.94 -15.53
N SER A 51 -5.32 -4.98 -14.29
CA SER A 51 -4.62 -4.40 -13.14
C SER A 51 -4.53 -5.43 -12.02
N VAL A 52 -3.44 -5.35 -11.25
CA VAL A 52 -3.26 -6.17 -10.05
C VAL A 52 -3.30 -5.27 -8.83
N PHE A 53 -4.17 -5.60 -7.90
CA PHE A 53 -4.31 -4.90 -6.63
C PHE A 53 -4.07 -5.85 -5.47
N LEU A 54 -3.37 -5.36 -4.47
CA LEU A 54 -3.26 -6.01 -3.17
C LEU A 54 -4.21 -5.32 -2.19
N SER A 55 -5.18 -6.05 -1.67
CA SER A 55 -6.09 -5.51 -0.65
C SER A 55 -5.35 -5.27 0.65
N LEU A 56 -5.45 -4.03 1.14
CA LEU A 56 -4.95 -3.59 2.44
C LEU A 56 -6.16 -3.28 3.35
N ASP A 57 -7.20 -4.13 3.26
CA ASP A 57 -8.44 -3.96 4.02
C ASP A 57 -8.21 -4.25 5.51
N LEU A 58 -7.72 -3.21 6.20
CA LEU A 58 -7.44 -3.20 7.63
C LEU A 58 -8.51 -2.40 8.38
N ASN A 59 -9.75 -2.40 7.89
CA ASN A 59 -10.87 -1.58 8.38
C ASN A 59 -11.17 -1.73 9.87
N ARG A 60 -10.73 -2.82 10.49
CA ARG A 60 -10.86 -3.03 11.93
C ARG A 60 -9.78 -2.32 12.76
N LEU A 61 -8.70 -1.88 12.10
CA LEU A 61 -7.51 -1.32 12.76
C LEU A 61 -7.38 0.20 12.53
N GLY A 62 -8.32 0.81 11.81
CA GLY A 62 -8.36 2.24 11.56
C GLY A 62 -9.40 2.59 10.51
N ASN A 63 -10.05 3.71 10.67
CA ASN A 63 -11.14 4.16 9.80
C ASN A 63 -10.84 5.46 9.04
N GLU A 64 -9.67 6.05 9.24
CA GLU A 64 -9.22 7.23 8.52
C GLU A 64 -7.95 6.90 7.72
N THR A 65 -7.99 7.12 6.40
CA THR A 65 -6.83 6.94 5.53
C THR A 65 -6.05 8.23 5.42
N VAL A 66 -4.74 8.16 5.59
CA VAL A 66 -3.81 9.28 5.43
C VAL A 66 -2.70 8.87 4.49
N LEU A 67 -2.33 9.78 3.59
CA LEU A 67 -1.27 9.64 2.60
C LEU A 67 -0.37 10.88 2.61
N ARG A 68 0.87 10.75 2.10
CA ARG A 68 1.76 11.89 1.91
C ARG A 68 2.61 11.72 0.64
N LYS A 69 2.80 12.81 -0.09
CA LYS A 69 3.65 12.84 -1.28
C LYS A 69 4.80 13.84 -1.11
N GLY A 70 6.01 13.31 -1.05
CA GLY A 70 7.23 14.10 -0.82
C GLY A 70 7.23 14.78 0.53
N ALA A 71 7.86 15.95 0.61
CA ALA A 71 7.94 16.78 1.82
C ALA A 71 6.68 17.66 2.01
N ARG A 72 5.51 17.21 1.53
CA ARG A 72 4.24 17.92 1.70
C ARG A 72 3.55 17.48 2.97
N GLU A 73 2.53 18.22 3.36
CA GLU A 73 1.65 17.86 4.47
C GLU A 73 0.91 16.55 4.16
N ALA A 74 0.63 15.78 5.21
CA ALA A 74 -0.24 14.63 5.14
C ALA A 74 -1.65 15.05 4.68
N PHE A 75 -2.32 14.24 3.90
CA PHE A 75 -3.66 14.53 3.44
C PHE A 75 -4.57 13.31 3.58
N ARG A 76 -5.86 13.59 3.73
CA ARG A 76 -6.92 12.60 3.87
C ARG A 76 -7.72 12.53 2.57
N PRO A 77 -7.62 11.42 1.81
CA PRO A 77 -8.41 11.23 0.60
C PRO A 77 -9.91 11.47 0.84
N GLY A 78 -10.54 12.24 -0.03
CA GLY A 78 -11.97 12.59 0.08
C GLY A 78 -12.29 13.70 1.08
N ILE A 79 -11.33 14.19 1.87
CA ILE A 79 -11.51 15.29 2.84
C ILE A 79 -10.67 16.49 2.46
N ASP A 80 -9.36 16.33 2.34
CA ASP A 80 -8.40 17.41 2.11
C ASP A 80 -8.11 17.60 0.61
N GLN A 81 -9.15 17.57 -0.23
CA GLN A 81 -9.00 17.60 -1.69
C GLN A 81 -9.68 18.82 -2.32
N LEU A 82 -9.04 19.36 -3.35
CA LEU A 82 -9.62 20.41 -4.16
C LEU A 82 -10.66 19.86 -5.15
N PRO A 83 -11.74 20.60 -5.43
CA PRO A 83 -12.71 20.24 -6.46
C PRO A 83 -12.03 19.97 -7.82
N GLY A 84 -12.50 18.94 -8.52
CA GLY A 84 -11.97 18.49 -9.80
C GLY A 84 -10.78 17.54 -9.72
N THR A 85 -10.27 17.22 -8.53
CA THR A 85 -9.20 16.20 -8.36
C THR A 85 -9.76 14.79 -8.30
N CYS A 86 -8.95 13.80 -8.67
CA CYS A 86 -9.32 12.38 -8.63
C CYS A 86 -9.53 11.91 -7.18
N MET A 87 -10.58 11.12 -6.95
CA MET A 87 -10.95 10.60 -5.63
C MET A 87 -10.71 9.10 -5.45
N GLU A 88 -9.98 8.46 -6.33
CA GLU A 88 -9.90 7.01 -6.35
C GLU A 88 -8.49 6.47 -6.26
N PHE A 89 -7.53 7.14 -6.92
CA PHE A 89 -6.14 6.70 -6.88
C PHE A 89 -5.20 7.86 -6.57
N TYR A 90 -4.18 7.53 -5.80
CA TYR A 90 -3.26 8.50 -5.21
C TYR A 90 -1.85 7.96 -5.25
N MET A 91 -0.88 8.87 -5.35
CA MET A 91 0.52 8.52 -5.12
C MET A 91 0.93 8.92 -3.70
N SER A 92 1.62 8.01 -3.02
CA SER A 92 2.27 8.26 -1.75
C SER A 92 3.66 7.66 -1.77
N ASP A 93 4.67 8.42 -1.35
CA ASP A 93 6.06 7.98 -1.47
C ASP A 93 6.47 7.02 -0.36
N ASP A 94 5.85 7.14 0.81
CA ASP A 94 6.18 6.33 1.99
C ASP A 94 5.21 5.15 2.18
N GLY A 95 3.98 5.31 1.74
CA GLY A 95 2.92 4.35 1.99
C GLY A 95 1.64 5.02 2.45
N ALA A 96 0.91 4.39 3.36
CA ALA A 96 -0.36 4.87 3.88
C ALA A 96 -0.46 4.66 5.39
N ALA A 97 -1.26 5.48 6.07
CA ALA A 97 -1.66 5.22 7.45
C ALA A 97 -3.17 5.01 7.54
N ARG A 98 -3.59 4.07 8.38
CA ARG A 98 -4.99 3.87 8.79
C ARG A 98 -5.08 4.25 10.25
N LEU A 99 -5.72 5.39 10.53
CA LEU A 99 -5.77 5.98 11.86
C LEU A 99 -7.10 5.73 12.56
N SER A 100 -7.04 5.53 13.88
CA SER A 100 -8.19 5.58 14.77
C SER A 100 -7.76 5.94 16.20
N PRO A 101 -8.70 6.40 17.04
CA PRO A 101 -8.40 6.67 18.44
C PRO A 101 -8.01 5.44 19.26
N GLU A 102 -8.44 4.25 18.84
CA GLU A 102 -8.18 2.99 19.55
C GLU A 102 -6.89 2.31 19.13
N GLY A 103 -6.28 2.74 18.03
CA GLY A 103 -5.06 2.18 17.49
C GLY A 103 -4.99 2.36 15.99
N SER A 104 -3.79 2.45 15.47
CA SER A 104 -3.53 2.78 14.07
C SER A 104 -2.57 1.78 13.44
N VAL A 105 -2.60 1.72 12.10
CA VAL A 105 -1.66 0.91 11.30
C VAL A 105 -0.93 1.81 10.33
N LEU A 106 0.38 1.79 10.39
CA LEU A 106 1.24 2.37 9.37
C LEU A 106 1.58 1.29 8.35
N ILE A 107 1.46 1.61 7.06
CA ILE A 107 1.63 0.68 5.94
C ILE A 107 2.75 1.22 5.06
N ALA A 108 3.97 0.74 5.27
CA ALA A 108 5.08 1.04 4.39
C ALA A 108 4.96 0.22 3.09
N ALA A 109 5.05 0.89 1.95
CA ALA A 109 4.99 0.27 0.61
C ALA A 109 6.22 0.74 -0.19
N ARG A 110 7.34 0.03 -0.03
CA ARG A 110 8.63 0.44 -0.60
C ARG A 110 8.66 0.49 -2.11
N ASP A 111 7.96 -0.43 -2.76
CA ASP A 111 8.07 -0.68 -4.20
C ASP A 111 6.85 -0.20 -4.98
N VAL A 112 5.76 0.14 -4.29
CA VAL A 112 4.48 0.48 -4.92
C VAL A 112 3.94 1.80 -4.37
N PRO A 113 4.16 2.92 -5.06
CA PRO A 113 3.71 4.23 -4.61
C PRO A 113 2.23 4.51 -4.88
N MET A 114 1.53 3.63 -5.63
CA MET A 114 0.15 3.85 -6.04
C MET A 114 -0.83 3.16 -5.10
N PHE A 115 -1.81 3.93 -4.64
CA PHE A 115 -2.91 3.45 -3.82
C PHE A 115 -4.25 3.73 -4.50
N TYR A 116 -5.17 2.81 -4.36
CA TYR A 116 -6.57 2.96 -4.78
C TYR A 116 -7.48 2.90 -3.55
N THR A 117 -8.50 3.76 -3.51
CA THR A 117 -9.48 3.78 -2.42
C THR A 117 -10.89 3.64 -2.97
N GLY A 118 -11.71 2.88 -2.27
CA GLY A 118 -13.11 2.71 -2.63
C GLY A 118 -13.44 1.32 -3.17
N GLU A 119 -14.61 1.19 -3.75
CA GLU A 119 -15.06 -0.08 -4.31
C GLU A 119 -14.49 -0.32 -5.71
N MET A 120 -14.00 -1.52 -5.95
CA MET A 120 -13.52 -1.96 -7.27
C MET A 120 -14.70 -2.18 -8.21
N GLN A 121 -15.11 -1.13 -8.92
CA GLN A 121 -16.20 -1.16 -9.88
C GLN A 121 -15.76 -0.51 -11.19
N HIS A 122 -16.33 -0.98 -12.30
CA HIS A 122 -16.14 -0.34 -13.59
C HIS A 122 -17.08 0.88 -13.70
N HIS A 123 -16.50 2.06 -13.55
CA HIS A 123 -17.20 3.34 -13.67
C HIS A 123 -16.23 4.44 -14.16
N PRO A 124 -16.74 5.58 -14.65
CA PRO A 124 -15.89 6.74 -14.92
C PRO A 124 -15.17 7.20 -13.65
N ILE A 125 -13.96 7.74 -13.82
CA ILE A 125 -13.18 8.31 -12.71
C ILE A 125 -14.02 9.33 -11.95
N ARG A 126 -14.10 9.19 -10.64
CA ARG A 126 -14.80 10.13 -9.76
C ARG A 126 -13.88 11.32 -9.48
N LEU A 127 -14.46 12.51 -9.60
CA LEU A 127 -13.81 13.76 -9.26
C LEU A 127 -14.43 14.35 -7.99
N CYS A 128 -13.59 14.98 -7.18
CA CYS A 128 -14.03 15.70 -5.99
C CYS A 128 -14.97 16.84 -6.39
N ASP A 129 -16.11 16.95 -5.74
CA ASP A 129 -17.08 18.03 -5.91
C ASP A 129 -16.93 19.13 -4.85
N GLY A 130 -16.01 18.97 -3.91
CA GLY A 130 -15.75 19.87 -2.79
C GLY A 130 -16.49 19.50 -1.51
N ALA A 131 -17.37 18.49 -1.52
CA ALA A 131 -17.95 17.94 -0.30
C ALA A 131 -16.97 16.96 0.36
N ALA A 132 -16.85 17.04 1.68
CA ALA A 132 -16.09 16.05 2.43
C ALA A 132 -16.78 14.69 2.38
N GLU A 133 -16.04 13.65 2.03
CA GLU A 133 -16.53 12.28 2.01
C GLU A 133 -15.89 11.45 3.13
N ASN A 134 -16.60 10.39 3.54
CA ASN A 134 -16.04 9.39 4.44
C ASN A 134 -14.83 8.72 3.77
N ASN A 135 -13.65 8.81 4.38
CA ASN A 135 -12.46 8.17 3.88
C ASN A 135 -12.16 6.79 4.52
N ALA A 136 -13.11 6.24 5.29
CA ALA A 136 -13.11 4.85 5.76
C ALA A 136 -13.45 3.87 4.62
N ARG A 137 -12.83 4.05 3.45
CA ARG A 137 -13.04 3.21 2.28
C ARG A 137 -12.03 2.07 2.26
N PRO A 138 -12.32 0.96 1.55
CA PRO A 138 -11.32 -0.04 1.26
C PRO A 138 -10.06 0.59 0.65
N LEU A 139 -8.91 0.13 1.09
CA LEU A 139 -7.60 0.58 0.62
C LEU A 139 -6.89 -0.55 -0.10
N TYR A 140 -6.34 -0.25 -1.26
CA TYR A 140 -5.58 -1.20 -2.06
C TYR A 140 -4.25 -0.58 -2.49
N SER A 141 -3.20 -1.40 -2.49
CA SER A 141 -1.99 -1.08 -3.23
C SER A 141 -2.17 -1.47 -4.69
N TRP A 142 -1.99 -0.56 -5.61
CA TRP A 142 -2.10 -0.79 -7.07
C TRP A 142 -0.76 -1.24 -7.60
N VAL A 143 -0.59 -2.54 -7.64
CA VAL A 143 0.71 -3.20 -7.87
C VAL A 143 1.14 -3.13 -9.33
N MET A 144 0.22 -3.39 -10.26
CA MET A 144 0.49 -3.45 -11.70
C MET A 144 -0.69 -2.94 -12.50
N ASN A 145 -0.38 -2.33 -13.66
CA ASN A 145 -1.36 -1.92 -14.66
C ASN A 145 -0.73 -2.02 -16.05
N ASN A 146 -1.38 -2.70 -16.99
CA ASN A 146 -0.95 -2.79 -18.38
C ASN A 146 -1.83 -1.98 -19.35
N ASN A 147 -2.73 -1.15 -18.83
CA ASN A 147 -3.58 -0.30 -19.64
C ASN A 147 -2.85 1.00 -20.05
N TRP A 148 -2.15 0.96 -21.17
CA TRP A 148 -1.43 2.09 -21.73
C TRP A 148 -1.92 2.43 -23.12
N GLU A 149 -2.45 3.61 -23.34
CA GLU A 149 -2.81 4.15 -24.66
C GLU A 149 -1.63 4.93 -25.27
N THR A 150 -0.42 4.39 -25.15
CA THR A 150 0.82 5.05 -25.59
C THR A 150 1.70 4.05 -26.34
N ASN A 151 2.88 4.48 -26.76
CA ASN A 151 3.87 3.64 -27.46
C ASN A 151 4.75 2.80 -26.52
N PHE A 152 4.38 2.64 -25.26
CA PHE A 152 5.06 1.73 -24.34
C PHE A 152 4.62 0.28 -24.57
N LYS A 153 5.52 -0.64 -24.20
CA LYS A 153 5.19 -2.06 -24.17
C LYS A 153 4.11 -2.32 -23.13
N MET A 154 3.01 -2.96 -23.53
CA MET A 154 1.89 -3.30 -22.63
C MET A 154 2.18 -4.52 -21.75
N ASP A 155 3.13 -5.36 -22.14
CA ASP A 155 3.44 -6.59 -21.42
C ASP A 155 4.23 -6.30 -20.13
N LEU A 156 3.65 -6.71 -19.01
CA LEU A 156 4.25 -6.69 -17.67
C LEU A 156 4.53 -8.12 -17.17
N SER A 157 4.76 -9.08 -18.07
CA SER A 157 5.08 -10.46 -17.71
C SER A 157 6.46 -10.57 -17.05
N GLY A 158 6.62 -11.65 -16.30
CA GLY A 158 7.84 -11.98 -15.60
C GLY A 158 7.65 -12.10 -14.10
N PHE A 159 8.76 -12.22 -13.39
CA PHE A 159 8.76 -12.29 -11.93
C PHE A 159 8.95 -10.90 -11.33
N CYS A 160 8.07 -10.56 -10.40
CA CYS A 160 8.12 -9.33 -9.62
C CYS A 160 7.97 -9.65 -8.13
N GLN A 161 8.62 -8.85 -7.30
CA GLN A 161 8.54 -8.91 -5.86
C GLN A 161 8.26 -7.52 -5.32
N TYR A 162 7.36 -7.43 -4.33
CA TYR A 162 6.97 -6.17 -3.70
C TYR A 162 6.95 -6.34 -2.19
N ASP A 163 7.68 -5.48 -1.50
CA ASP A 163 7.87 -5.56 -0.05
C ASP A 163 7.04 -4.50 0.68
N TYR A 164 6.38 -4.93 1.75
CA TYR A 164 5.54 -4.12 2.61
C TYR A 164 5.87 -4.37 4.07
N SER A 165 5.62 -3.37 4.91
CA SER A 165 5.66 -3.52 6.37
C SER A 165 4.44 -2.86 6.99
N LEU A 166 3.83 -3.54 7.96
CA LEU A 166 2.74 -3.02 8.78
C LEU A 166 3.24 -2.81 10.19
N TRP A 167 2.97 -1.63 10.74
CA TRP A 167 3.29 -1.26 12.12
C TRP A 167 2.01 -0.94 12.87
N LEU A 168 1.80 -1.58 14.00
CA LEU A 168 0.72 -1.24 14.92
C LEU A 168 1.23 -0.16 15.88
N THR A 169 0.47 0.93 16.01
CA THR A 169 0.84 2.09 16.82
C THR A 169 -0.39 2.72 17.47
N ASN A 170 -0.15 3.58 18.46
CA ASN A 170 -1.18 4.41 19.10
C ASN A 170 -1.19 5.86 18.56
N ILE A 171 -0.43 6.14 17.50
CA ILE A 171 -0.39 7.45 16.87
C ILE A 171 -1.73 7.68 16.16
N SER A 172 -2.37 8.82 16.47
CA SER A 172 -3.63 9.25 15.84
C SER A 172 -3.52 10.57 15.07
N ASP A 173 -2.39 11.26 15.20
CA ASP A 173 -2.11 12.48 14.45
C ASP A 173 -1.59 12.14 13.05
N PRO A 174 -2.17 12.72 11.97
CA PRO A 174 -1.78 12.42 10.59
C PRO A 174 -0.33 12.73 10.26
N GLU A 175 0.19 13.89 10.68
CA GLU A 175 1.58 14.28 10.38
C GLU A 175 2.56 13.38 11.12
N GLN A 176 2.34 13.16 12.41
CA GLN A 176 3.18 12.27 13.22
C GLN A 176 3.17 10.84 12.67
N ALA A 177 2.03 10.35 12.19
CA ALA A 177 1.93 9.02 11.60
C ALA A 177 2.77 8.89 10.33
N MET A 178 2.73 9.90 9.46
CA MET A 178 3.50 9.90 8.22
C MET A 178 4.99 10.15 8.47
N ASP A 179 5.37 10.90 9.48
CA ASP A 179 6.76 11.06 9.89
C ASP A 179 7.34 9.75 10.44
N GLU A 180 6.61 9.08 11.31
CA GLU A 180 6.99 7.77 11.82
C GLU A 180 7.13 6.75 10.68
N LEU A 181 6.17 6.73 9.74
CA LEU A 181 6.22 5.86 8.58
C LEU A 181 7.47 6.13 7.73
N HIS A 182 7.79 7.39 7.50
CA HIS A 182 8.98 7.80 6.76
C HIS A 182 10.27 7.30 7.43
N GLU A 183 10.40 7.46 8.75
CA GLU A 183 11.55 6.96 9.49
C GLU A 183 11.71 5.44 9.41
N GLN A 184 10.60 4.69 9.35
CA GLN A 184 10.62 3.23 9.25
C GLN A 184 11.06 2.71 7.86
N LEU A 185 11.03 3.55 6.82
CA LEU A 185 11.42 3.18 5.45
C LEU A 185 12.93 3.24 5.21
N PHE A 186 13.66 4.06 5.98
CA PHE A 186 15.08 4.28 5.76
C PHE A 186 15.92 3.33 6.60
N ASP A 187 16.85 2.66 5.94
CA ASP A 187 17.90 1.94 6.62
C ASP A 187 18.92 2.94 7.21
N PRO A 188 19.40 2.73 8.42
CA PRO A 188 20.39 3.64 9.02
C PRO A 188 21.68 3.66 8.21
N TYR A 189 22.17 4.85 7.89
CA TYR A 189 23.49 5.01 7.28
C TYR A 189 24.58 4.70 8.28
N VAL A 190 25.43 3.73 7.98
CA VAL A 190 26.63 3.45 8.78
C VAL A 190 27.82 4.15 8.13
N LEU A 191 28.31 5.20 8.76
CA LEU A 191 29.54 5.89 8.36
C LEU A 191 30.72 5.34 9.18
N ILE A 192 31.63 4.63 8.52
CA ILE A 192 32.88 4.21 9.16
C ILE A 192 33.90 5.34 8.97
N VAL A 193 34.11 6.13 10.03
CA VAL A 193 35.19 7.12 10.07
C VAL A 193 36.47 6.40 10.49
N ARG A 194 37.48 6.38 9.62
CA ARG A 194 38.84 5.86 9.89
C ARG A 194 39.74 6.97 10.37
#